data_87777972273f88967abe91c9c7fda422
#
_entry.id   87777972273f88967abe91c9c7fda422
#
_cell.length_a   1.000
_cell.length_b   1.000
_cell.length_c   1.000
_cell.angle_alpha   90.00
_cell.angle_beta   90.00
_cell.angle_gamma   90.00
#
_symmetry.space_group_name_H-M   'P 1'
#
loop_
_entity.id
_entity.type
_entity.pdbx_description
1 polymer ?
#
loop_
_entity_poly.entity_id
_entity_poly.type
_entity_poly.pdbx_seq_one_letter_code
_entity_poly.pdbx_strand_id
1 'polypeptide(L)'
;TYILQDEPLGLAHAVLTAEPFLGDAPFVMYLGDNLLQGGIQDLVTAFRTNEPDALILLTPVPDPENYGVAELDGDNRVTRLVEKPRDPPTDLALVGVYMFTRGIHDAARAIRPSRRGELEITDAIQHLVDHGRRVEPHIVRGWWKDTGRLDDMLEANRLILDDIAER
;
A
#
# COMPACT_ATOMS: atom_id res chain seq x y z
N THR A 1 -20.27 4.60 -5.77
CA THR A 1 -20.78 4.08 -4.48
C THR A 1 -19.94 4.62 -3.35
N TYR A 2 -20.58 5.06 -2.27
CA TYR A 2 -19.92 5.43 -1.01
C TYR A 2 -20.25 4.36 0.01
N ILE A 3 -19.22 3.88 0.72
CA ILE A 3 -19.35 2.88 1.78
C ILE A 3 -18.80 3.52 3.04
N LEU A 4 -19.62 3.63 4.07
CA LEU A 4 -19.23 4.20 5.34
C LEU A 4 -18.43 3.17 6.14
N GLN A 5 -17.25 3.58 6.62
CA GLN A 5 -16.53 2.87 7.66
C GLN A 5 -16.92 3.51 9.00
N ASP A 6 -17.73 2.82 9.79
CA ASP A 6 -18.35 3.39 11.00
C ASP A 6 -17.29 3.77 12.06
N GLU A 7 -16.20 3.01 12.14
CA GLU A 7 -15.11 3.24 13.08
C GLU A 7 -13.75 3.19 12.37
N PRO A 8 -12.78 4.06 12.69
CA PRO A 8 -11.48 4.12 12.02
C PRO A 8 -10.53 3.04 12.56
N LEU A 9 -10.89 1.76 12.35
CA LEU A 9 -10.14 0.60 12.86
C LEU A 9 -9.00 0.14 11.96
N GLY A 10 -8.51 0.98 11.07
CA GLY A 10 -7.36 0.72 10.22
C GLY A 10 -7.72 0.37 8.76
N LEU A 11 -6.68 0.26 7.92
CA LEU A 11 -6.85 0.06 6.48
C LEU A 11 -7.36 -1.34 6.12
N ALA A 12 -6.92 -2.39 6.83
CA ALA A 12 -7.47 -3.73 6.59
C ALA A 12 -8.96 -3.82 7.01
N HIS A 13 -9.40 -3.04 8.02
CA HIS A 13 -10.82 -2.92 8.33
C HIS A 13 -11.59 -2.23 7.19
N ALA A 14 -11.02 -1.22 6.54
CA ALA A 14 -11.66 -0.60 5.37
C ALA A 14 -11.85 -1.60 4.22
N VAL A 15 -10.87 -2.49 3.99
CA VAL A 15 -10.97 -3.59 3.01
C VAL A 15 -12.13 -4.52 3.37
N LEU A 16 -12.28 -4.93 4.63
CA LEU A 16 -13.39 -5.76 5.09
C LEU A 16 -14.74 -5.05 4.96
N THR A 17 -14.78 -3.76 5.26
CA THR A 17 -16.00 -2.93 5.11
C THR A 17 -16.46 -2.85 3.66
N ALA A 18 -15.52 -2.82 2.71
CA ALA A 18 -15.81 -2.76 1.29
C ALA A 18 -16.09 -4.13 0.65
N GLU A 19 -15.82 -5.24 1.33
CA GLU A 19 -15.91 -6.61 0.79
C GLU A 19 -17.28 -6.93 0.18
N PRO A 20 -18.45 -6.58 0.77
CA PRO A 20 -19.75 -6.86 0.16
C PRO A 20 -19.94 -6.20 -1.21
N PHE A 21 -19.21 -5.10 -1.49
CA PHE A 21 -19.20 -4.41 -2.77
C PHE A 21 -18.15 -5.00 -3.72
N LEU A 22 -16.96 -5.34 -3.22
CA LEU A 22 -15.83 -5.83 -4.01
C LEU A 22 -16.07 -7.28 -4.49
N GLY A 23 -16.67 -8.10 -3.65
CA GLY A 23 -16.87 -9.53 -3.92
C GLY A 23 -15.54 -10.26 -4.12
N ASP A 24 -15.53 -11.15 -5.10
CA ASP A 24 -14.36 -11.96 -5.45
C ASP A 24 -13.45 -11.28 -6.51
N ALA A 25 -13.82 -10.11 -7.01
CA ALA A 25 -13.08 -9.43 -8.05
C ALA A 25 -11.75 -8.87 -7.54
N PRO A 26 -10.66 -8.92 -8.32
CA PRO A 26 -9.46 -8.17 -8.01
C PRO A 26 -9.74 -6.66 -8.02
N PHE A 27 -9.07 -5.93 -7.14
CA PHE A 27 -9.30 -4.49 -6.99
C PHE A 27 -8.01 -3.71 -6.70
N VAL A 28 -8.09 -2.41 -6.92
CA VAL A 28 -7.08 -1.43 -6.50
C VAL A 28 -7.57 -0.74 -5.23
N MET A 29 -6.76 -0.72 -4.20
CA MET A 29 -6.90 0.14 -3.04
C MET A 29 -5.96 1.32 -3.21
N TYR A 30 -6.51 2.52 -3.28
CA TYR A 30 -5.76 3.76 -3.45
C TYR A 30 -6.13 4.73 -2.34
N LEU A 31 -5.16 5.09 -1.50
CA LEU A 31 -5.40 6.04 -0.42
C LEU A 31 -5.54 7.45 -0.98
N GLY A 32 -6.58 8.17 -0.54
CA GLY A 32 -6.99 9.44 -1.13
C GLY A 32 -6.01 10.61 -0.91
N ASP A 33 -5.06 10.46 -0.02
CA ASP A 33 -3.98 11.39 0.31
C ASP A 33 -2.66 11.08 -0.40
N ASN A 34 -2.61 10.04 -1.23
CA ASN A 34 -1.41 9.66 -1.97
C ASN A 34 -1.43 10.24 -3.40
N LEU A 35 -0.28 10.76 -3.82
CA LEU A 35 -0.03 11.23 -5.18
C LEU A 35 1.16 10.49 -5.78
N LEU A 36 0.98 9.97 -6.98
CA LEU A 36 1.97 9.18 -7.69
C LEU A 36 2.22 9.76 -9.09
N GLN A 37 3.47 10.05 -9.42
CA GLN A 37 3.84 10.48 -10.76
C GLN A 37 3.60 9.34 -11.77
N GLY A 38 3.03 9.67 -12.92
CA GLY A 38 2.79 8.71 -14.00
C GLY A 38 1.54 7.83 -13.84
N GLY A 39 0.85 7.88 -12.70
CA GLY A 39 -0.38 7.12 -12.47
C GLY A 39 -0.16 5.61 -12.25
N ILE A 40 -1.21 4.80 -12.46
CA ILE A 40 -1.21 3.37 -12.10
C ILE A 40 -1.44 2.43 -13.29
N GLN A 41 -1.46 2.90 -14.52
CA GLN A 41 -1.82 2.08 -15.69
C GLN A 41 -0.87 0.89 -15.91
N ASP A 42 0.43 1.14 -15.83
CA ASP A 42 1.44 0.10 -15.99
C ASP A 42 1.37 -0.93 -14.87
N LEU A 43 1.05 -0.48 -13.65
CA LEU A 43 0.86 -1.33 -12.48
C LEU A 43 -0.34 -2.26 -12.63
N VAL A 44 -1.47 -1.71 -13.10
CA VAL A 44 -2.69 -2.50 -13.40
C VAL A 44 -2.39 -3.54 -14.49
N THR A 45 -1.61 -3.16 -15.50
CA THR A 45 -1.20 -4.07 -16.57
C THR A 45 -0.30 -5.19 -16.03
N ALA A 46 0.70 -4.85 -15.22
CA ALA A 46 1.58 -5.82 -14.57
C ALA A 46 0.80 -6.79 -13.67
N PHE A 47 -0.10 -6.27 -12.83
CA PHE A 47 -0.94 -7.08 -11.96
C PHE A 47 -1.81 -8.07 -12.74
N ARG A 48 -2.43 -7.63 -13.85
CA ARG A 48 -3.26 -8.49 -14.71
C ARG A 48 -2.46 -9.54 -15.47
N THR A 49 -1.22 -9.20 -15.84
CA THR A 49 -0.35 -10.11 -16.63
C THR A 49 0.28 -11.17 -15.73
N ASN A 50 0.72 -10.78 -14.54
CA ASN A 50 1.44 -11.66 -13.64
C ASN A 50 0.50 -12.44 -12.72
N GLU A 51 -0.71 -11.95 -12.49
CA GLU A 51 -1.72 -12.54 -11.60
C GLU A 51 -1.18 -12.87 -10.17
N PRO A 52 -0.51 -11.93 -9.47
CA PRO A 52 -0.11 -12.15 -8.09
C PRO A 52 -1.32 -12.10 -7.15
N ASP A 53 -1.18 -12.62 -5.92
CA ASP A 53 -2.20 -12.44 -4.87
C ASP A 53 -2.27 -10.98 -4.40
N ALA A 54 -1.13 -10.29 -4.38
CA ALA A 54 -1.03 -8.87 -4.12
C ALA A 54 0.12 -8.24 -4.93
N LEU A 55 -0.05 -6.97 -5.34
CA LEU A 55 1.02 -6.11 -5.83
C LEU A 55 1.10 -4.89 -4.91
N ILE A 56 2.30 -4.64 -4.36
CA ILE A 56 2.58 -3.53 -3.46
C ILE A 56 3.59 -2.57 -4.08
N LEU A 57 3.38 -1.28 -3.88
CA LEU A 57 4.31 -0.27 -4.33
C LEU A 57 5.25 0.12 -3.18
N LEU A 58 6.53 0.20 -3.50
CA LEU A 58 7.58 0.56 -2.56
C LEU A 58 8.39 1.74 -3.08
N THR A 59 8.85 2.60 -2.19
CA THR A 59 9.76 3.71 -2.49
C THR A 59 10.75 3.92 -1.35
N PRO A 60 12.02 4.26 -1.63
CA PRO A 60 12.95 4.67 -0.59
C PRO A 60 12.51 6.00 0.03
N VAL A 61 12.52 6.08 1.36
CA VAL A 61 12.19 7.30 2.11
C VAL A 61 13.27 7.62 3.14
N PRO A 62 13.44 8.90 3.50
CA PRO A 62 14.44 9.31 4.50
C PRO A 62 14.01 9.01 5.94
N ASP A 63 12.72 8.81 6.20
CA ASP A 63 12.08 8.66 7.51
C ASP A 63 11.18 7.41 7.58
N PRO A 64 11.73 6.19 7.32
CA PRO A 64 10.96 4.96 7.18
C PRO A 64 10.17 4.56 8.44
N GLU A 65 10.51 5.07 9.62
CA GLU A 65 9.77 4.84 10.88
C GLU A 65 8.33 5.38 10.86
N ASN A 66 8.01 6.25 9.90
CA ASN A 66 6.66 6.81 9.75
C ASN A 66 5.73 5.96 8.88
N TYR A 67 6.24 4.93 8.23
CA TYR A 67 5.54 4.12 7.24
C TYR A 67 5.59 2.64 7.56
N GLY A 68 4.72 1.85 6.93
CA GLY A 68 4.97 0.44 6.75
C GLY A 68 6.20 0.25 5.87
N VAL A 69 7.11 -0.65 6.22
CA VAL A 69 8.32 -0.93 5.46
C VAL A 69 8.40 -2.39 5.03
N ALA A 70 9.08 -2.65 3.92
CA ALA A 70 9.25 -3.99 3.37
C ALA A 70 10.72 -4.38 3.27
N GLU A 71 11.03 -5.63 3.64
CA GLU A 71 12.31 -6.28 3.36
C GLU A 71 12.17 -7.17 2.11
N LEU A 72 13.16 -7.10 1.22
CA LEU A 72 13.23 -7.92 0.02
C LEU A 72 14.45 -8.85 0.11
N ASP A 73 14.34 -10.04 -0.46
CA ASP A 73 15.48 -10.95 -0.63
C ASP A 73 16.32 -10.62 -1.88
N GLY A 74 17.37 -11.41 -2.11
CA GLY A 74 18.26 -11.26 -3.27
C GLY A 74 17.58 -11.48 -4.63
N ASP A 75 16.40 -12.10 -4.65
CA ASP A 75 15.56 -12.33 -5.82
C ASP A 75 14.45 -11.27 -5.96
N ASN A 76 14.52 -10.20 -5.17
CA ASN A 76 13.54 -9.11 -5.12
C ASN A 76 12.12 -9.57 -4.68
N ARG A 77 12.04 -10.57 -3.81
CA ARG A 77 10.77 -11.05 -3.24
C ARG A 77 10.57 -10.43 -1.87
N VAL A 78 9.32 -10.13 -1.55
CA VAL A 78 8.93 -9.63 -0.22
C VAL A 78 9.09 -10.76 0.80
N THR A 79 9.92 -10.55 1.81
CA THR A 79 10.15 -11.49 2.90
C THR A 79 9.51 -11.06 4.20
N ARG A 80 9.45 -9.75 4.43
CA ARG A 80 8.91 -9.21 5.67
C ARG A 80 8.35 -7.82 5.46
N LEU A 81 7.23 -7.55 6.16
CA LEU A 81 6.63 -6.22 6.26
C LEU A 81 6.44 -5.87 7.74
N VAL A 82 6.69 -4.63 8.10
CA VAL A 82 6.54 -4.12 9.47
C VAL A 82 5.89 -2.75 9.44
N GLU A 83 4.79 -2.58 10.19
CA GLU A 83 4.12 -1.29 10.31
C GLU A 83 4.87 -0.37 11.29
N LYS A 84 5.28 0.81 10.81
CA LYS A 84 5.90 1.89 11.58
C LYS A 84 6.89 1.40 12.66
N PRO A 85 7.96 0.70 12.24
CA PRO A 85 8.93 0.15 13.18
C PRO A 85 9.73 1.27 13.84
N ARG A 86 10.05 1.11 15.14
CA ARG A 86 10.93 2.06 15.84
C ARG A 86 12.36 2.03 15.31
N ASP A 87 12.78 0.86 14.81
CA ASP A 87 14.09 0.60 14.23
C ASP A 87 13.86 -0.06 12.86
N PRO A 88 13.74 0.76 11.80
CA PRO A 88 13.39 0.27 10.48
C PRO A 88 14.48 -0.63 9.90
N PRO A 89 14.14 -1.85 9.44
CA PRO A 89 15.13 -2.75 8.84
C PRO A 89 15.55 -2.32 7.44
N THR A 90 14.74 -1.48 6.77
CA THR A 90 14.99 -0.94 5.42
C THR A 90 14.44 0.48 5.31
N ASP A 91 14.80 1.17 4.23
CA ASP A 91 14.22 2.46 3.85
C ASP A 91 13.06 2.34 2.85
N LEU A 92 12.69 1.10 2.44
CA LEU A 92 11.63 0.85 1.48
C LEU A 92 10.25 0.94 2.13
N ALA A 93 9.62 2.10 2.02
CA ALA A 93 8.28 2.37 2.51
C ALA A 93 7.19 1.88 1.55
N LEU A 94 6.06 1.40 2.11
CA LEU A 94 4.86 1.10 1.35
C LEU A 94 4.18 2.40 0.92
N VAL A 95 3.95 2.50 -0.38
CA VAL A 95 3.12 3.55 -0.98
C VAL A 95 1.65 3.17 -0.80
N GLY A 96 0.79 4.14 -0.51
CA GLY A 96 -0.65 3.92 -0.28
C GLY A 96 -1.45 3.51 -1.51
N VAL A 97 -0.86 2.69 -2.38
CA VAL A 97 -1.50 2.10 -3.56
C VAL A 97 -1.19 0.61 -3.60
N TYR A 98 -2.22 -0.20 -3.57
CA TYR A 98 -2.14 -1.65 -3.52
C TYR A 98 -3.08 -2.27 -4.54
N MET A 99 -2.73 -3.45 -5.03
CA MET A 99 -3.62 -4.27 -5.84
C MET A 99 -3.75 -5.64 -5.18
N PHE A 100 -4.98 -6.12 -5.05
CA PHE A 100 -5.28 -7.33 -4.33
C PHE A 100 -6.23 -8.23 -5.10
N THR A 101 -6.07 -9.53 -4.89
CA THR A 101 -7.11 -10.52 -5.15
C THR A 101 -7.97 -10.69 -3.88
N ARG A 102 -9.05 -11.48 -3.98
CA ARG A 102 -9.94 -11.78 -2.84
C ARG A 102 -9.20 -12.30 -1.58
N GLY A 103 -8.02 -12.91 -1.74
CA GLY A 103 -7.25 -13.46 -0.63
C GLY A 103 -6.92 -12.46 0.47
N ILE A 104 -6.93 -11.17 0.17
CA ILE A 104 -6.71 -10.12 1.18
C ILE A 104 -7.83 -10.05 2.22
N HIS A 105 -9.08 -10.41 1.87
CA HIS A 105 -10.19 -10.41 2.83
C HIS A 105 -9.98 -11.47 3.92
N ASP A 106 -9.52 -12.67 3.54
CA ASP A 106 -9.22 -13.74 4.50
C ASP A 106 -8.02 -13.36 5.39
N ALA A 107 -6.98 -12.76 4.79
CA ALA A 107 -5.83 -12.23 5.52
C ALA A 107 -6.25 -11.15 6.53
N ALA A 108 -7.08 -10.18 6.11
CA ALA A 108 -7.59 -9.12 6.98
C ALA A 108 -8.43 -9.62 8.16
N ARG A 109 -9.14 -10.76 7.99
CA ARG A 109 -9.86 -11.42 9.10
C ARG A 109 -8.96 -12.19 10.05
N ALA A 110 -7.80 -12.65 9.55
CA ALA A 110 -6.89 -13.47 10.34
C ALA A 110 -5.98 -12.66 11.26
N ILE A 111 -5.74 -11.39 10.94
CA ILE A 111 -4.88 -10.50 11.75
C ILE A 111 -5.59 -10.00 13.00
N ARG A 112 -4.81 -9.47 13.94
CA ARG A 112 -5.29 -8.84 15.16
C ARG A 112 -4.97 -7.35 15.14
N PRO A 113 -5.73 -6.52 15.86
CA PRO A 113 -5.38 -5.11 16.01
C PRO A 113 -3.96 -4.94 16.54
N SER A 114 -3.25 -4.01 15.96
CA SER A 114 -1.91 -3.60 16.36
C SER A 114 -1.90 -2.92 17.74
N ARG A 115 -0.74 -2.47 18.21
CA ARG A 115 -0.63 -1.65 19.43
C ARG A 115 -1.37 -0.31 19.32
N ARG A 116 -1.68 0.12 18.09
CA ARG A 116 -2.46 1.33 17.79
C ARG A 116 -3.97 1.07 17.86
N GLY A 117 -4.39 -0.18 18.01
CA GLY A 117 -5.79 -0.60 17.97
C GLY A 117 -6.35 -0.73 16.55
N GLU A 118 -5.49 -0.74 15.53
CA GLU A 118 -5.85 -0.79 14.12
C GLU A 118 -5.56 -2.15 13.50
N LEU A 119 -6.41 -2.59 12.58
CA LEU A 119 -6.12 -3.70 11.66
C LEU A 119 -5.27 -3.13 10.52
N GLU A 120 -3.96 -3.38 10.61
CA GLU A 120 -3.00 -2.81 9.67
C GLU A 120 -3.02 -3.55 8.34
N ILE A 121 -2.99 -2.82 7.23
CA ILE A 121 -2.89 -3.45 5.91
C ILE A 121 -1.53 -4.15 5.73
N THR A 122 -0.49 -3.61 6.35
CA THR A 122 0.86 -4.18 6.39
C THR A 122 0.86 -5.58 6.99
N ASP A 123 0.12 -5.80 8.10
CA ASP A 123 0.00 -7.10 8.76
C ASP A 123 -0.82 -8.08 7.90
N ALA A 124 -1.85 -7.60 7.21
CA ALA A 124 -2.63 -8.44 6.29
C ALA A 124 -1.78 -8.90 5.09
N ILE A 125 -0.94 -8.02 4.55
CA ILE A 125 -0.01 -8.39 3.47
C ILE A 125 1.07 -9.36 4.00
N GLN A 126 1.60 -9.13 5.22
CA GLN A 126 2.52 -10.07 5.86
C GLN A 126 1.88 -11.46 6.02
N HIS A 127 0.61 -11.51 6.41
CA HIS A 127 -0.13 -12.78 6.50
C HIS A 127 -0.16 -13.51 5.15
N LEU A 128 -0.34 -12.81 4.02
CA LEU A 128 -0.24 -13.42 2.69
C LEU A 128 1.15 -14.02 2.45
N VAL A 129 2.23 -13.28 2.76
CA VAL A 129 3.62 -13.75 2.63
C VAL A 129 3.86 -15.02 3.45
N ASP A 130 3.47 -15.01 4.72
CA ASP A 130 3.64 -16.13 5.67
C ASP A 130 2.92 -17.41 5.21
N HIS A 131 1.85 -17.27 4.41
CA HIS A 131 1.08 -18.39 3.86
C HIS A 131 1.47 -18.75 2.42
N GLY A 132 2.64 -18.28 1.96
CA GLY A 132 3.19 -18.64 0.65
C GLY A 132 2.41 -18.04 -0.53
N ARG A 133 1.61 -16.99 -0.29
CA ARG A 133 0.94 -16.24 -1.35
C ARG A 133 1.93 -15.34 -2.08
N ARG A 134 1.69 -15.14 -3.36
CA ARG A 134 2.58 -14.35 -4.19
C ARG A 134 2.31 -12.86 -4.04
N VAL A 135 3.18 -12.18 -3.27
CA VAL A 135 3.19 -10.73 -3.10
C VAL A 135 4.31 -10.15 -3.95
N GLU A 136 3.97 -9.39 -4.99
CA GLU A 136 4.94 -8.75 -5.88
C GLU A 136 5.24 -7.32 -5.46
N PRO A 137 6.52 -6.97 -5.21
CA PRO A 137 6.92 -5.59 -5.00
C PRO A 137 7.10 -4.87 -6.34
N HIS A 138 6.73 -3.61 -6.39
CA HIS A 138 7.03 -2.70 -7.48
C HIS A 138 7.69 -1.44 -6.94
N ILE A 139 8.94 -1.20 -7.33
CA ILE A 139 9.65 0.03 -6.94
C ILE A 139 9.15 1.19 -7.79
N VAL A 140 8.60 2.20 -7.13
CA VAL A 140 8.08 3.42 -7.78
C VAL A 140 9.21 4.15 -8.51
N ARG A 141 8.96 4.48 -9.77
CA ARG A 141 9.83 5.35 -10.56
C ARG A 141 9.23 6.76 -10.60
N GLY A 142 10.03 7.76 -10.29
CA GLY A 142 9.56 9.13 -10.16
C GLY A 142 9.24 9.48 -8.71
N TRP A 143 8.44 10.54 -8.51
CA TRP A 143 8.09 10.99 -7.17
C TRP A 143 6.77 10.40 -6.69
N TRP A 144 6.71 10.20 -5.41
CA TRP A 144 5.52 9.88 -4.63
C TRP A 144 5.41 10.86 -3.46
N LYS A 145 4.20 11.24 -3.10
CA LYS A 145 3.89 12.03 -1.93
C LYS A 145 2.65 11.52 -1.21
N ASP A 146 2.81 11.35 0.08
CA ASP A 146 1.72 11.28 1.05
C ASP A 146 1.38 12.72 1.46
N THR A 147 0.13 13.15 1.29
CA THR A 147 -0.33 14.51 1.57
C THR A 147 -1.11 14.62 2.87
N GLY A 148 -0.89 13.71 3.81
CA GLY A 148 -1.52 13.69 5.12
C GLY A 148 -1.20 14.91 6.00
N ARG A 149 -0.16 15.69 5.67
CA ARG A 149 0.25 16.92 6.38
C ARG A 149 0.15 18.12 5.45
N LEU A 150 -0.09 19.29 6.04
CA LEU A 150 -0.25 20.54 5.25
C LEU A 150 1.01 20.88 4.43
N ASP A 151 2.19 20.70 5.01
CA ASP A 151 3.47 20.96 4.33
C ASP A 151 3.66 20.03 3.13
N ASP A 152 3.28 18.74 3.27
CA ASP A 152 3.33 17.76 2.19
C ASP A 152 2.36 18.12 1.04
N MET A 153 1.19 18.67 1.35
CA MET A 153 0.25 19.18 0.35
C MET A 153 0.85 20.33 -0.48
N LEU A 154 1.56 21.26 0.17
CA LEU A 154 2.21 22.39 -0.51
C LEU A 154 3.34 21.90 -1.41
N GLU A 155 4.14 20.95 -0.94
CA GLU A 155 5.21 20.36 -1.75
C GLU A 155 4.65 19.56 -2.93
N ALA A 156 3.62 18.75 -2.72
CA ALA A 156 2.95 18.01 -3.78
C ALA A 156 2.39 18.95 -4.87
N ASN A 157 1.77 20.07 -4.46
CA ASN A 157 1.28 21.09 -5.39
C ASN A 157 2.43 21.69 -6.23
N ARG A 158 3.58 21.97 -5.60
CA ARG A 158 4.77 22.45 -6.31
C ARG A 158 5.26 21.43 -7.34
N LEU A 159 5.39 20.14 -6.96
CA LEU A 159 5.84 19.08 -7.86
C LEU A 159 4.91 18.92 -9.08
N ILE A 160 3.60 18.99 -8.87
CA ILE A 160 2.62 18.91 -9.97
C ILE A 160 2.75 20.10 -10.89
N LEU A 161 2.92 21.31 -10.37
CA LEU A 161 3.09 22.53 -11.18
C LEU A 161 4.39 22.50 -11.99
N ASP A 162 5.47 22.02 -11.41
CA ASP A 162 6.76 21.83 -12.10
C ASP A 162 6.60 20.81 -13.26
N ASP A 163 5.94 19.66 -13.02
CA ASP A 163 5.67 18.63 -14.04
C ASP A 163 4.79 19.15 -15.20
N ILE A 164 3.82 20.04 -14.90
CA ILE A 164 2.98 20.67 -15.93
C ILE A 164 3.79 21.69 -16.75
N ALA A 165 4.71 22.42 -16.12
CA ALA A 165 5.52 23.43 -16.79
C ALA A 165 6.59 22.81 -17.72
N GLU A 166 7.00 21.57 -17.49
CA GLU A 166 7.99 20.83 -18.31
C GLU A 166 7.37 20.14 -19.54
N ARG A 167 6.04 20.09 -19.65
CA ARG A 167 5.29 19.51 -20.79
C ARG A 167 4.98 20.51 -21.88
#